data_9ef32ccbf448ddf90911932a2435fa43
#
_entry.id   9ef32ccbf448ddf90911932a2435fa43
#
_cell.length_a   1.000
_cell.length_b   1.000
_cell.length_c   1.000
_cell.angle_alpha   90.00
_cell.angle_beta   90.00
_cell.angle_gamma   90.00
#
_symmetry.space_group_name_H-M   'P 1'
#
loop_
_entity.id
_entity.type
_entity.pdbx_description
1 polymer ?
#
loop_
_entity_poly.entity_id
_entity_poly.type
_entity_poly.pdbx_seq_one_letter_code
_entity_poly.pdbx_strand_id
1 'polypeptide(L)'
;VYLLRLYSVYAYLTSLGLSVTLLFGVAGQVVIFMGALAGTSAYVAALSSLHLGLSPAVASALGILSGTSLGTGLVWLASRWDLRGIQVGILTLLASLAFEALILGNRAVTFGEVGFSVEDPLALMGLGASSALRVYAVAGMLLTSGLSLALLGMSGGRLWTLFRAAGEDPDLLRTNALDPVKYKAIAAAISSAIAGTAGILYAYSTGYVSPSAYSVVEADIPAYIVAAMGGLGNPVGALLGGVVVLAMRELTRSV
;
A
#
# COMPACT_ATOMS: atom_id res chain seq x y z
N VAL A 1 -18.37 -13.25 11.18
CA VAL A 1 -17.46 -13.40 10.02
C VAL A 1 -17.56 -12.20 9.08
N TYR A 2 -18.75 -11.78 8.67
CA TYR A 2 -18.97 -10.66 7.74
C TYR A 2 -18.31 -9.35 8.21
N LEU A 3 -18.62 -8.88 9.43
CA LEU A 3 -18.03 -7.66 9.98
C LEU A 3 -16.50 -7.71 10.05
N LEU A 4 -15.91 -8.87 10.35
CA LEU A 4 -14.45 -9.02 10.40
C LEU A 4 -13.82 -8.86 9.01
N ARG A 5 -14.45 -9.37 7.96
CA ARG A 5 -14.01 -9.16 6.58
C ARG A 5 -14.13 -7.68 6.19
N LEU A 6 -15.20 -7.03 6.60
CA LEU A 6 -15.40 -5.61 6.38
C LEU A 6 -14.28 -4.76 7.03
N TYR A 7 -13.90 -5.11 8.26
CA TYR A 7 -12.77 -4.47 8.95
C TYR A 7 -11.42 -4.72 8.26
N SER A 8 -11.20 -5.91 7.70
CA SER A 8 -9.97 -6.20 6.92
C SER A 8 -9.90 -5.35 5.64
N VAL A 9 -11.01 -5.19 4.93
CA VAL A 9 -11.10 -4.30 3.76
C VAL A 9 -10.87 -2.84 4.15
N TYR A 10 -11.49 -2.38 5.26
CA TYR A 10 -11.27 -1.05 5.81
C TYR A 10 -9.79 -0.80 6.11
N ALA A 11 -9.16 -1.71 6.85
CA ALA A 11 -7.76 -1.59 7.20
C ALA A 11 -6.85 -1.54 5.96
N TYR A 12 -7.13 -2.37 4.97
CA TYR A 12 -6.41 -2.41 3.70
C TYR A 12 -6.52 -1.07 2.95
N LEU A 13 -7.74 -0.62 2.63
CA LEU A 13 -7.96 0.60 1.86
C LEU A 13 -7.49 1.85 2.60
N THR A 14 -7.66 1.90 3.92
CA THR A 14 -7.19 3.02 4.74
C THR A 14 -5.67 3.08 4.79
N SER A 15 -4.98 1.95 4.89
CA SER A 15 -3.51 1.92 4.83
C SER A 15 -2.99 2.36 3.47
N LEU A 16 -3.63 1.95 2.37
CA LEU A 16 -3.30 2.46 1.04
C LEU A 16 -3.56 3.97 0.93
N GLY A 17 -4.68 4.45 1.47
CA GLY A 17 -4.99 5.89 1.56
C GLY A 17 -3.95 6.67 2.35
N LEU A 18 -3.44 6.12 3.48
CA LEU A 18 -2.31 6.70 4.23
C LEU A 18 -1.04 6.78 3.40
N SER A 19 -0.75 5.74 2.61
CA SER A 19 0.40 5.72 1.69
C SER A 19 0.29 6.82 0.64
N VAL A 20 -0.90 6.99 0.04
CA VAL A 20 -1.20 8.09 -0.90
C VAL A 20 -1.09 9.44 -0.20
N THR A 21 -1.64 9.58 1.01
CA THR A 21 -1.59 10.83 1.80
C THR A 21 -0.15 11.28 2.05
N LEU A 22 0.77 10.35 2.35
CA LEU A 22 2.17 10.69 2.55
C LEU A 22 2.86 11.05 1.25
N LEU A 23 2.74 10.23 0.21
CA LEU A 23 3.52 10.39 -1.01
C LEU A 23 2.94 11.47 -1.93
N PHE A 24 1.63 11.53 -2.11
CA PHE A 24 0.99 12.56 -2.89
C PHE A 24 0.68 13.81 -2.05
N GLY A 25 0.04 13.65 -0.88
CA GLY A 25 -0.41 14.78 -0.08
C GLY A 25 0.73 15.57 0.58
N VAL A 26 1.87 14.93 0.89
CA VAL A 26 3.00 15.59 1.56
C VAL A 26 4.19 15.75 0.64
N ALA A 27 4.64 14.66 0.00
CA ALA A 27 5.82 14.71 -0.88
C ALA A 27 5.51 15.18 -2.32
N GLY A 28 4.26 15.56 -2.62
CA GLY A 28 3.86 16.14 -3.90
C GLY A 28 4.04 15.22 -5.11
N GLN A 29 4.14 13.90 -4.89
CA GLN A 29 4.32 12.92 -5.96
C GLN A 29 2.98 12.31 -6.34
N VAL A 30 2.47 12.65 -7.52
CA VAL A 30 1.28 12.00 -8.08
C VAL A 30 1.64 10.57 -8.45
N VAL A 31 1.07 9.58 -7.76
CA VAL A 31 1.43 8.16 -7.95
C VAL A 31 0.18 7.29 -7.97
N ILE A 32 0.06 6.39 -8.95
CA ILE A 32 -1.09 5.48 -9.12
C ILE A 32 -0.55 4.05 -9.21
N PHE A 33 -0.04 3.53 -8.09
CA PHE A 33 0.55 2.18 -8.05
C PHE A 33 0.60 1.55 -6.64
N MET A 34 -0.14 2.10 -5.68
CA MET A 34 -0.14 1.58 -4.31
C MET A 34 -0.74 0.16 -4.24
N GLY A 35 -1.76 -0.10 -5.07
CA GLY A 35 -2.32 -1.44 -5.25
C GLY A 35 -1.28 -2.42 -5.79
N ALA A 36 -0.54 -2.04 -6.82
CA ALA A 36 0.52 -2.88 -7.39
C ALA A 36 1.66 -3.16 -6.40
N LEU A 37 2.03 -2.19 -5.55
CA LEU A 37 3.03 -2.40 -4.50
C LEU A 37 2.52 -3.35 -3.41
N ALA A 38 1.28 -3.17 -2.99
CA ALA A 38 0.60 -4.08 -2.06
C ALA A 38 0.51 -5.49 -2.65
N GLY A 39 0.13 -5.60 -3.93
CA GLY A 39 0.07 -6.85 -4.68
C GLY A 39 1.44 -7.51 -4.83
N THR A 40 2.47 -6.77 -5.25
CA THR A 40 3.84 -7.29 -5.35
C THR A 40 4.29 -7.89 -4.02
N SER A 41 4.07 -7.17 -2.92
CA SER A 41 4.42 -7.64 -1.58
C SER A 41 3.64 -8.90 -1.19
N ALA A 42 2.34 -8.93 -1.46
CA ALA A 42 1.49 -10.08 -1.15
C ALA A 42 1.85 -11.32 -2.00
N TYR A 43 2.05 -11.13 -3.32
CA TYR A 43 2.45 -12.22 -4.21
C TYR A 43 3.82 -12.77 -3.88
N VAL A 44 4.82 -11.91 -3.63
CA VAL A 44 6.16 -12.37 -3.25
C VAL A 44 6.13 -13.12 -1.92
N ALA A 45 5.40 -12.62 -0.92
CA ALA A 45 5.25 -13.32 0.35
C ALA A 45 4.55 -14.68 0.17
N ALA A 46 3.44 -14.73 -0.55
CA ALA A 46 2.67 -15.95 -0.75
C ALA A 46 3.44 -16.99 -1.59
N LEU A 47 4.07 -16.59 -2.70
CA LEU A 47 4.86 -17.47 -3.55
C LEU A 47 6.15 -17.97 -2.85
N SER A 48 6.78 -17.12 -2.04
CA SER A 48 7.96 -17.52 -1.26
C SER A 48 7.61 -18.56 -0.20
N SER A 49 6.45 -18.46 0.43
CA SER A 49 5.95 -19.48 1.34
C SER A 49 5.61 -20.77 0.59
N LEU A 50 4.90 -20.68 -0.54
CA LEU A 50 4.41 -21.82 -1.30
C LEU A 50 5.54 -22.60 -1.99
N HIS A 51 6.47 -21.93 -2.69
CA HIS A 51 7.50 -22.59 -3.51
C HIS A 51 8.80 -22.84 -2.77
N LEU A 52 9.17 -21.97 -1.83
CA LEU A 52 10.44 -22.08 -1.09
C LEU A 52 10.26 -22.66 0.32
N GLY A 53 9.01 -22.89 0.76
CA GLY A 53 8.73 -23.40 2.10
C GLY A 53 9.20 -22.47 3.23
N LEU A 54 9.34 -21.17 2.95
CA LEU A 54 9.82 -20.20 3.92
C LEU A 54 8.79 -19.96 5.01
N SER A 55 9.26 -19.73 6.24
CA SER A 55 8.35 -19.34 7.30
C SER A 55 7.58 -18.07 6.93
N PRO A 56 6.30 -17.93 7.30
CA PRO A 56 5.48 -16.78 6.91
C PRO A 56 6.07 -15.43 7.31
N ALA A 57 6.83 -15.38 8.40
CA ALA A 57 7.52 -14.16 8.84
C ALA A 57 8.63 -13.75 7.85
N VAL A 58 9.48 -14.69 7.42
CA VAL A 58 10.54 -14.44 6.45
C VAL A 58 9.96 -14.11 5.08
N ALA A 59 8.94 -14.84 4.65
CA ALA A 59 8.22 -14.60 3.40
C ALA A 59 7.58 -13.20 3.38
N SER A 60 6.95 -12.78 4.48
CA SER A 60 6.39 -11.43 4.62
C SER A 60 7.47 -10.34 4.58
N ALA A 61 8.61 -10.55 5.23
CA ALA A 61 9.73 -9.60 5.17
C ALA A 61 10.25 -9.44 3.73
N LEU A 62 10.43 -10.54 2.99
CA LEU A 62 10.81 -10.50 1.58
C LEU A 62 9.77 -9.79 0.72
N GLY A 63 8.49 -10.04 0.98
CA GLY A 63 7.38 -9.35 0.32
C GLY A 63 7.44 -7.84 0.54
N ILE A 64 7.57 -7.38 1.79
CA ILE A 64 7.67 -5.95 2.11
C ILE A 64 8.90 -5.33 1.44
N LEU A 65 10.05 -5.99 1.51
CA LEU A 65 11.28 -5.50 0.88
C LEU A 65 11.14 -5.38 -0.64
N SER A 66 10.50 -6.35 -1.31
CA SER A 66 10.30 -6.31 -2.76
C SER A 66 9.38 -5.15 -3.18
N GLY A 67 8.22 -4.97 -2.54
CA GLY A 67 7.32 -3.85 -2.81
C GLY A 67 7.97 -2.50 -2.48
N THR A 68 8.68 -2.41 -1.35
CA THR A 68 9.39 -1.18 -0.95
C THR A 68 10.50 -0.82 -1.92
N SER A 69 11.32 -1.78 -2.35
CA SER A 69 12.40 -1.54 -3.30
C SER A 69 11.87 -1.11 -4.67
N LEU A 70 10.79 -1.73 -5.14
CA LEU A 70 10.14 -1.40 -6.41
C LEU A 70 9.56 0.02 -6.35
N GLY A 71 8.80 0.36 -5.33
CA GLY A 71 8.19 1.68 -5.20
C GLY A 71 9.22 2.80 -5.00
N THR A 72 10.22 2.55 -4.16
CA THR A 72 11.33 3.50 -3.96
C THR A 72 12.12 3.68 -5.24
N GLY A 73 12.42 2.60 -5.95
CA GLY A 73 13.18 2.61 -7.20
C GLY A 73 12.48 3.40 -8.30
N LEU A 74 11.17 3.21 -8.48
CA LEU A 74 10.37 3.93 -9.48
C LEU A 74 10.31 5.43 -9.17
N VAL A 75 10.04 5.82 -7.92
CA VAL A 75 9.98 7.24 -7.53
C VAL A 75 11.38 7.88 -7.58
N TRP A 76 12.42 7.16 -7.19
CA TRP A 76 13.79 7.63 -7.31
C TRP A 76 14.17 7.88 -8.78
N LEU A 77 13.86 6.92 -9.67
CA LEU A 77 14.12 7.02 -11.10
C LEU A 77 13.35 8.20 -11.73
N ALA A 78 12.05 8.31 -11.44
CA ALA A 78 11.23 9.43 -11.88
C ALA A 78 11.79 10.78 -11.43
N SER A 79 12.22 10.86 -10.16
CA SER A 79 12.81 12.08 -9.59
C SER A 79 14.20 12.38 -10.18
N ARG A 80 14.97 11.34 -10.52
CA ARG A 80 16.29 11.49 -11.16
C ARG A 80 16.19 12.01 -12.59
N TRP A 81 15.13 11.67 -13.29
CA TRP A 81 14.83 12.18 -14.63
C TRP A 81 14.03 13.49 -14.61
N ASP A 82 13.88 14.09 -13.44
CA ASP A 82 13.13 15.35 -13.22
C ASP A 82 11.67 15.29 -13.73
N LEU A 83 11.08 14.09 -13.72
CA LEU A 83 9.66 13.93 -14.06
C LEU A 83 8.80 14.58 -12.96
N ARG A 84 7.76 15.31 -13.37
CA ARG A 84 6.92 16.09 -12.45
C ARG A 84 5.42 15.85 -12.69
N GLY A 85 4.65 15.94 -11.62
CA GLY A 85 3.18 15.93 -11.68
C GLY A 85 2.63 14.74 -12.45
N ILE A 86 1.93 15.01 -13.53
CA ILE A 86 1.25 14.01 -14.37
C ILE A 86 2.19 12.96 -14.98
N GLN A 87 3.45 13.32 -15.29
CA GLN A 87 4.42 12.37 -15.87
C GLN A 87 4.73 11.22 -14.90
N VAL A 88 4.89 11.54 -13.60
CA VAL A 88 5.06 10.52 -12.55
C VAL A 88 3.80 9.68 -12.40
N GLY A 89 2.63 10.31 -12.48
CA GLY A 89 1.34 9.61 -12.45
C GLY A 89 1.20 8.60 -13.58
N ILE A 90 1.54 8.97 -14.82
CA ILE A 90 1.50 8.08 -15.98
C ILE A 90 2.51 6.94 -15.82
N LEU A 91 3.75 7.23 -15.40
CA LEU A 91 4.78 6.21 -15.18
C LEU A 91 4.32 5.16 -14.16
N THR A 92 3.78 5.62 -13.03
CA THR A 92 3.32 4.73 -11.96
C THR A 92 2.04 3.98 -12.32
N LEU A 93 1.12 4.60 -13.09
CA LEU A 93 -0.04 3.91 -13.65
C LEU A 93 0.39 2.79 -14.61
N LEU A 94 1.34 3.06 -15.51
CA LEU A 94 1.89 2.03 -16.38
C LEU A 94 2.56 0.91 -15.60
N ALA A 95 3.24 1.22 -14.50
CA ALA A 95 3.81 0.22 -13.61
C ALA A 95 2.73 -0.65 -12.93
N SER A 96 1.60 -0.06 -12.53
CA SER A 96 0.45 -0.80 -11.99
C SER A 96 -0.17 -1.74 -13.02
N LEU A 97 -0.39 -1.25 -14.25
CA LEU A 97 -0.89 -2.08 -15.35
C LEU A 97 0.12 -3.17 -15.76
N ALA A 98 1.41 -2.87 -15.74
CA ALA A 98 2.46 -3.85 -16.01
C ALA A 98 2.49 -4.95 -14.94
N PHE A 99 2.31 -4.61 -13.65
CA PHE A 99 2.16 -5.59 -12.58
C PHE A 99 1.00 -6.55 -12.87
N GLU A 100 -0.18 -6.02 -13.19
CA GLU A 100 -1.36 -6.84 -13.51
C GLU A 100 -1.09 -7.73 -14.74
N ALA A 101 -0.51 -7.18 -15.81
CA ALA A 101 -0.15 -7.94 -17.00
C ALA A 101 0.88 -9.04 -16.73
N LEU A 102 1.87 -8.79 -15.88
CA LEU A 102 2.88 -9.79 -15.47
C LEU A 102 2.25 -10.95 -14.70
N ILE A 103 1.34 -10.65 -13.78
CA ILE A 103 0.61 -11.68 -13.03
C ILE A 103 -0.26 -12.52 -13.97
N LEU A 104 -1.03 -11.89 -14.85
CA LEU A 104 -1.90 -12.58 -15.79
C LEU A 104 -1.12 -13.38 -16.85
N GLY A 105 0.04 -12.88 -17.29
CA GLY A 105 0.88 -13.53 -18.30
C GLY A 105 1.64 -14.73 -17.78
N ASN A 106 2.02 -14.75 -16.50
CA ASN A 106 2.89 -15.78 -15.93
C ASN A 106 2.12 -16.85 -15.14
N ARG A 107 1.10 -17.42 -15.79
CA ARG A 107 0.14 -18.37 -15.17
C ARG A 107 0.78 -19.58 -14.50
N ALA A 108 1.95 -20.01 -14.97
CA ALA A 108 2.66 -21.16 -14.42
C ALA A 108 3.14 -20.92 -12.97
N VAL A 109 3.40 -19.67 -12.58
CA VAL A 109 3.92 -19.31 -11.26
C VAL A 109 2.86 -18.61 -10.41
N THR A 110 2.09 -17.71 -11.02
CA THR A 110 1.14 -16.82 -10.32
C THR A 110 -0.29 -17.33 -10.33
N PHE A 111 -0.57 -18.43 -11.03
CA PHE A 111 -1.91 -18.98 -11.29
C PHE A 111 -2.84 -18.02 -12.07
N GLY A 112 -2.30 -16.91 -12.60
CA GLY A 112 -2.99 -15.97 -13.47
C GLY A 112 -4.21 -15.30 -12.81
N GLU A 113 -5.31 -15.20 -13.55
CA GLU A 113 -6.54 -14.54 -13.11
C GLU A 113 -7.23 -15.25 -11.93
N VAL A 114 -7.11 -16.58 -11.86
CA VAL A 114 -7.76 -17.37 -10.82
C VAL A 114 -7.19 -17.05 -9.43
N GLY A 115 -5.88 -16.71 -9.35
CA GLY A 115 -5.21 -16.57 -8.07
C GLY A 115 -5.03 -17.90 -7.33
N PHE A 116 -4.61 -17.84 -6.07
CA PHE A 116 -4.37 -19.04 -5.26
C PHE A 116 -4.60 -18.78 -3.77
N SER A 117 -4.84 -19.87 -3.03
CA SER A 117 -4.98 -19.82 -1.58
C SER A 117 -3.62 -19.64 -0.92
N VAL A 118 -3.59 -18.82 0.12
CA VAL A 118 -2.40 -18.58 0.94
C VAL A 118 -2.54 -19.35 2.23
N GLU A 119 -1.48 -20.05 2.62
CA GLU A 119 -1.43 -20.71 3.93
C GLU A 119 -1.49 -19.65 5.03
N ASP A 120 -2.50 -19.78 5.90
CA ASP A 120 -2.68 -18.87 7.02
C ASP A 120 -1.63 -19.16 8.10
N PRO A 121 -0.71 -18.21 8.39
CA PRO A 121 0.30 -18.39 9.44
C PRO A 121 -0.27 -18.71 10.82
N LEU A 122 -1.46 -18.19 11.13
CA LEU A 122 -2.11 -18.41 12.41
C LEU A 122 -2.81 -19.78 12.47
N ALA A 123 -3.27 -20.30 11.33
CA ALA A 123 -3.77 -21.65 11.22
C ALA A 123 -2.66 -22.68 11.46
N LEU A 124 -1.44 -22.44 10.98
CA LEU A 124 -0.26 -23.26 11.28
C LEU A 124 0.08 -23.28 12.78
N MET A 125 -0.28 -22.23 13.53
CA MET A 125 -0.13 -22.16 15.00
C MET A 125 -1.32 -22.77 15.75
N GLY A 126 -2.27 -23.44 15.06
CA GLY A 126 -3.41 -24.12 15.66
C GLY A 126 -4.62 -23.23 15.94
N LEU A 127 -4.64 -21.99 15.44
CA LEU A 127 -5.80 -21.12 15.58
C LEU A 127 -6.86 -21.46 14.52
N GLY A 128 -8.11 -21.64 14.95
CA GLY A 128 -9.21 -21.85 14.02
C GLY A 128 -9.42 -20.61 13.12
N ALA A 129 -9.91 -20.83 11.89
CA ALA A 129 -10.08 -19.79 10.86
C ALA A 129 -10.83 -18.52 11.33
N SER A 130 -11.86 -18.67 12.19
CA SER A 130 -12.59 -17.52 12.73
C SER A 130 -11.78 -16.72 13.75
N SER A 131 -10.88 -17.36 14.49
CA SER A 131 -9.98 -16.71 15.45
C SER A 131 -8.84 -16.02 14.73
N ALA A 132 -8.26 -16.64 13.70
CA ALA A 132 -7.26 -16.06 12.84
C ALA A 132 -7.77 -14.78 12.16
N LEU A 133 -8.97 -14.81 11.59
CA LEU A 133 -9.58 -13.61 10.98
C LEU A 133 -9.78 -12.47 11.99
N ARG A 134 -10.14 -12.78 13.26
CA ARG A 134 -10.21 -11.74 14.31
C ARG A 134 -8.87 -11.11 14.58
N VAL A 135 -7.80 -11.91 14.66
CA VAL A 135 -6.44 -11.41 14.89
C VAL A 135 -6.00 -10.50 13.74
N TYR A 136 -6.22 -10.91 12.49
CA TYR A 136 -5.89 -10.07 11.33
C TYR A 136 -6.69 -8.77 11.26
N ALA A 137 -7.99 -8.82 11.56
CA ALA A 137 -8.82 -7.61 11.60
C ALA A 137 -8.33 -6.63 12.68
N VAL A 138 -8.03 -7.12 13.88
CA VAL A 138 -7.49 -6.29 14.97
C VAL A 138 -6.09 -5.78 14.62
N ALA A 139 -5.21 -6.64 14.10
CA ALA A 139 -3.87 -6.25 13.67
C ALA A 139 -3.91 -5.17 12.59
N GLY A 140 -4.81 -5.30 11.60
CA GLY A 140 -5.02 -4.29 10.57
C GLY A 140 -5.50 -2.95 11.14
N MET A 141 -6.43 -2.97 12.09
CA MET A 141 -6.90 -1.75 12.76
C MET A 141 -5.79 -1.09 13.60
N LEU A 142 -5.02 -1.88 14.36
CA LEU A 142 -3.89 -1.37 15.13
C LEU A 142 -2.80 -0.81 14.21
N LEU A 143 -2.55 -1.47 13.08
CA LEU A 143 -1.61 -0.99 12.06
C LEU A 143 -2.07 0.36 11.50
N THR A 144 -3.31 0.49 11.03
CA THR A 144 -3.81 1.74 10.43
C THR A 144 -3.82 2.90 11.42
N SER A 145 -4.31 2.66 12.64
CA SER A 145 -4.34 3.69 13.68
C SER A 145 -2.92 4.04 14.16
N GLY A 146 -2.06 3.05 14.37
CA GLY A 146 -0.67 3.25 14.76
C GLY A 146 0.13 4.02 13.71
N LEU A 147 -0.02 3.66 12.43
CA LEU A 147 0.60 4.38 11.31
C LEU A 147 0.09 5.82 11.20
N SER A 148 -1.22 6.03 11.36
CA SER A 148 -1.79 7.38 11.32
C SER A 148 -1.23 8.25 12.44
N LEU A 149 -1.15 7.71 13.67
CA LEU A 149 -0.56 8.42 14.81
C LEU A 149 0.95 8.67 14.63
N ALA A 150 1.69 7.70 14.06
CA ALA A 150 3.10 7.86 13.77
C ALA A 150 3.34 8.96 12.72
N LEU A 151 2.58 8.98 11.63
CA LEU A 151 2.65 10.02 10.62
C LEU A 151 2.23 11.39 11.18
N LEU A 152 1.22 11.43 12.05
CA LEU A 152 0.81 12.65 12.74
C LEU A 152 1.93 13.15 13.67
N GLY A 153 2.58 12.27 14.43
CA GLY A 153 3.75 12.63 15.25
C GLY A 153 4.92 13.17 14.42
N MET A 154 5.07 12.70 13.18
CA MET A 154 6.08 13.21 12.25
C MET A 154 5.68 14.56 11.61
N SER A 155 4.40 14.93 11.60
CA SER A 155 3.88 16.11 10.87
C SER A 155 4.44 17.45 11.35
N GLY A 156 4.88 17.54 12.60
CA GLY A 156 5.60 18.71 13.13
C GLY A 156 7.12 18.59 13.05
N GLY A 157 7.65 17.50 12.51
CA GLY A 157 9.07 17.19 12.49
C GLY A 157 9.81 17.68 11.25
N ARG A 158 11.15 17.75 11.36
CA ARG A 158 12.05 18.17 10.27
C ARG A 158 11.88 17.33 9.00
N LEU A 159 11.68 16.01 9.12
CA LEU A 159 11.50 15.13 7.96
C LEU A 159 10.24 15.47 7.17
N TRP A 160 9.14 15.76 7.86
CA TRP A 160 7.88 16.15 7.21
C TRP A 160 8.02 17.45 6.41
N THR A 161 8.68 18.44 7.01
CA THR A 161 8.98 19.71 6.32
C THR A 161 9.85 19.51 5.08
N LEU A 162 10.83 18.60 5.17
CA LEU A 162 11.72 18.28 4.04
C LEU A 162 10.98 17.50 2.93
N PHE A 163 10.05 16.59 3.28
CA PHE A 163 9.20 15.93 2.28
C PHE A 163 8.32 16.95 1.55
N ARG A 164 7.72 17.87 2.30
CA ARG A 164 6.87 18.93 1.75
C ARG A 164 7.67 19.86 0.84
N ALA A 165 8.82 20.31 1.29
CA ALA A 165 9.70 21.14 0.48
C ALA A 165 10.18 20.43 -0.80
N ALA A 166 10.44 19.11 -0.73
CA ALA A 166 10.82 18.32 -1.90
C ALA A 166 9.69 18.22 -2.95
N GLY A 167 8.43 18.29 -2.51
CA GLY A 167 7.26 18.29 -3.38
C GLY A 167 6.92 19.66 -3.93
N GLU A 168 6.84 20.68 -3.06
CA GLU A 168 6.37 22.02 -3.38
C GLU A 168 7.44 22.86 -4.12
N ASP A 169 8.68 22.84 -3.61
CA ASP A 169 9.80 23.63 -4.17
C ASP A 169 11.13 22.85 -4.07
N PRO A 170 11.42 21.97 -5.04
CA PRO A 170 12.69 21.24 -5.07
C PRO A 170 13.93 22.16 -5.16
N ASP A 171 13.79 23.33 -5.76
CA ASP A 171 14.91 24.25 -5.95
C ASP A 171 15.31 24.93 -4.64
N LEU A 172 14.34 25.15 -3.73
CA LEU A 172 14.62 25.61 -2.36
C LEU A 172 15.53 24.61 -1.61
N LEU A 173 15.32 23.31 -1.78
CA LEU A 173 16.20 22.30 -1.17
C LEU A 173 17.60 22.33 -1.81
N ARG A 174 17.69 22.46 -3.13
CA ARG A 174 18.98 22.54 -3.86
C ARG A 174 19.82 23.74 -3.43
N THR A 175 19.20 24.89 -3.22
CA THR A 175 19.91 26.11 -2.74
C THR A 175 20.45 25.92 -1.32
N ASN A 176 19.84 25.06 -0.51
CA ASN A 176 20.30 24.70 0.83
C ASN A 176 21.22 23.45 0.85
N ALA A 177 21.78 23.07 -0.29
CA ALA A 177 22.64 21.88 -0.46
C ALA A 177 21.97 20.56 -0.04
N LEU A 178 20.64 20.48 -0.14
CA LEU A 178 19.84 19.27 0.14
C LEU A 178 19.35 18.68 -1.18
N ASP A 179 19.42 17.35 -1.29
CA ASP A 179 18.97 16.63 -2.50
C ASP A 179 17.47 16.28 -2.41
N PRO A 180 16.58 16.91 -3.22
CA PRO A 180 15.15 16.61 -3.20
C PRO A 180 14.84 15.17 -3.62
N VAL A 181 15.67 14.57 -4.49
CA VAL A 181 15.50 13.17 -4.94
C VAL A 181 15.57 12.22 -3.75
N LYS A 182 16.51 12.47 -2.83
CA LYS A 182 16.66 11.65 -1.62
C LYS A 182 15.40 11.68 -0.74
N TYR A 183 14.81 12.86 -0.52
CA TYR A 183 13.63 12.99 0.35
C TYR A 183 12.38 12.40 -0.29
N LYS A 184 12.21 12.53 -1.61
CA LYS A 184 11.14 11.86 -2.36
C LYS A 184 11.29 10.34 -2.29
N ALA A 185 12.51 9.82 -2.43
CA ALA A 185 12.79 8.39 -2.31
C ALA A 185 12.51 7.85 -0.89
N ILE A 186 12.86 8.60 0.16
CA ILE A 186 12.56 8.21 1.55
C ILE A 186 11.04 8.21 1.79
N ALA A 187 10.31 9.21 1.32
CA ALA A 187 8.86 9.24 1.42
C ALA A 187 8.22 8.05 0.67
N ALA A 188 8.75 7.72 -0.52
CA ALA A 188 8.33 6.55 -1.29
C ALA A 188 8.62 5.25 -0.56
N ALA A 189 9.77 5.11 0.09
CA ALA A 189 10.11 3.92 0.87
C ALA A 189 9.10 3.69 2.02
N ILE A 190 8.79 4.73 2.77
CA ILE A 190 7.81 4.65 3.86
C ILE A 190 6.42 4.30 3.32
N SER A 191 5.95 5.01 2.28
CA SER A 191 4.64 4.78 1.67
C SER A 191 4.51 3.37 1.10
N SER A 192 5.54 2.90 0.39
CA SER A 192 5.56 1.55 -0.20
C SER A 192 5.61 0.45 0.86
N ALA A 193 6.33 0.67 1.97
CA ALA A 193 6.35 -0.26 3.10
C ALA A 193 4.96 -0.37 3.76
N ILE A 194 4.27 0.75 3.93
CA ILE A 194 2.89 0.78 4.44
C ILE A 194 1.96 0.00 3.50
N ALA A 195 2.00 0.29 2.20
CA ALA A 195 1.18 -0.38 1.19
C ALA A 195 1.48 -1.90 1.14
N GLY A 196 2.76 -2.27 1.14
CA GLY A 196 3.19 -3.67 1.12
C GLY A 196 2.75 -4.45 2.35
N THR A 197 2.89 -3.87 3.53
CA THR A 197 2.42 -4.49 4.79
C THR A 197 0.90 -4.67 4.79
N ALA A 198 0.16 -3.68 4.31
CA ALA A 198 -1.29 -3.75 4.19
C ALA A 198 -1.74 -4.84 3.21
N GLY A 199 -1.04 -4.96 2.07
CA GLY A 199 -1.31 -5.99 1.07
C GLY A 199 -1.12 -7.41 1.60
N ILE A 200 -0.06 -7.67 2.35
CA ILE A 200 0.21 -8.97 2.97
C ILE A 200 -0.83 -9.29 4.03
N LEU A 201 -1.15 -8.35 4.92
CA LEU A 201 -2.18 -8.56 5.93
C LEU A 201 -3.54 -8.83 5.31
N TYR A 202 -3.86 -8.16 4.22
CA TYR A 202 -5.08 -8.39 3.46
C TYR A 202 -5.11 -9.81 2.86
N ALA A 203 -4.00 -10.24 2.23
CA ALA A 203 -3.86 -11.60 1.69
C ALA A 203 -4.09 -12.68 2.77
N TYR A 204 -3.46 -12.54 3.94
CA TYR A 204 -3.65 -13.47 5.04
C TYR A 204 -5.07 -13.42 5.63
N SER A 205 -5.68 -12.25 5.70
CA SER A 205 -7.05 -12.09 6.23
C SER A 205 -8.11 -12.72 5.33
N THR A 206 -7.88 -12.71 4.01
CA THR A 206 -8.77 -13.33 3.02
C THR A 206 -8.46 -14.81 2.79
N GLY A 207 -7.22 -15.22 3.10
CA GLY A 207 -6.69 -16.55 2.79
C GLY A 207 -6.50 -16.78 1.29
N TYR A 208 -6.50 -15.71 0.49
CA TYR A 208 -6.49 -15.78 -0.96
C TYR A 208 -5.82 -14.55 -1.58
N VAL A 209 -5.06 -14.78 -2.65
CA VAL A 209 -4.42 -13.72 -3.43
C VAL A 209 -4.93 -13.79 -4.86
N SER A 210 -5.49 -12.68 -5.36
CA SER A 210 -5.91 -12.54 -6.76
C SER A 210 -5.44 -11.20 -7.31
N PRO A 211 -5.14 -11.10 -8.63
CA PRO A 211 -4.68 -9.85 -9.22
C PRO A 211 -5.73 -8.74 -9.12
N SER A 212 -7.02 -9.09 -9.20
CA SER A 212 -8.13 -8.12 -9.13
C SER A 212 -8.15 -7.33 -7.83
N ALA A 213 -7.80 -7.95 -6.69
CA ALA A 213 -7.78 -7.27 -5.40
C ALA A 213 -6.74 -6.15 -5.28
N TYR A 214 -5.72 -6.17 -6.14
CA TYR A 214 -4.62 -5.22 -6.18
C TYR A 214 -4.60 -4.37 -7.46
N SER A 215 -5.67 -4.45 -8.27
CA SER A 215 -5.83 -3.71 -9.51
C SER A 215 -6.01 -2.21 -9.26
N VAL A 216 -5.81 -1.42 -10.31
CA VAL A 216 -6.04 0.03 -10.27
C VAL A 216 -7.46 0.36 -9.81
N VAL A 217 -8.45 -0.40 -10.27
CA VAL A 217 -9.88 -0.14 -9.98
C VAL A 217 -10.25 -0.49 -8.54
N GLU A 218 -9.77 -1.61 -8.01
CA GLU A 218 -10.17 -2.11 -6.68
C GLU A 218 -9.26 -1.61 -5.54
N ALA A 219 -8.04 -1.17 -5.84
CA ALA A 219 -7.06 -0.73 -4.86
C ALA A 219 -6.65 0.74 -5.01
N ASP A 220 -6.12 1.14 -6.18
CA ASP A 220 -5.57 2.49 -6.34
C ASP A 220 -6.66 3.57 -6.29
N ILE A 221 -7.75 3.42 -7.06
CA ILE A 221 -8.83 4.41 -7.08
C ILE A 221 -9.46 4.58 -5.69
N PRO A 222 -9.87 3.52 -4.97
CA PRO A 222 -10.38 3.67 -3.62
C PRO A 222 -9.38 4.29 -2.64
N ALA A 223 -8.07 3.98 -2.75
CA ALA A 223 -7.05 4.59 -1.92
C ALA A 223 -6.95 6.11 -2.12
N TYR A 224 -7.07 6.57 -3.37
CA TYR A 224 -7.16 8.00 -3.69
C TYR A 224 -8.41 8.64 -3.13
N ILE A 225 -9.56 7.97 -3.23
CA ILE A 225 -10.82 8.47 -2.65
C ILE A 225 -10.68 8.59 -1.12
N VAL A 226 -10.10 7.60 -0.45
CA VAL A 226 -9.81 7.64 0.99
C VAL A 226 -8.95 8.86 1.33
N ALA A 227 -7.85 9.07 0.61
CA ALA A 227 -6.94 10.19 0.84
C ALA A 227 -7.61 11.55 0.57
N ALA A 228 -8.40 11.65 -0.51
CA ALA A 228 -9.09 12.88 -0.89
C ALA A 228 -10.20 13.24 0.09
N MET A 229 -11.05 12.28 0.48
CA MET A 229 -12.13 12.48 1.45
C MET A 229 -11.60 12.83 2.84
N GLY A 230 -10.44 12.27 3.20
CA GLY A 230 -9.77 12.58 4.46
C GLY A 230 -9.00 13.90 4.47
N GLY A 231 -8.76 14.45 3.30
CA GLY A 231 -7.88 15.61 3.10
C GLY A 231 -6.43 15.20 2.88
N LEU A 232 -5.92 15.51 1.69
CA LEU A 232 -4.54 15.20 1.30
C LEU A 232 -3.53 15.82 2.27
N GLY A 233 -2.58 15.03 2.74
CA GLY A 233 -1.58 15.45 3.71
C GLY A 233 -2.02 15.38 5.19
N ASN A 234 -3.25 14.93 5.46
CA ASN A 234 -3.74 14.72 6.83
C ASN A 234 -3.85 13.22 7.15
N PRO A 235 -2.93 12.64 7.95
CA PRO A 235 -2.97 11.22 8.28
C PRO A 235 -4.21 10.79 9.06
N VAL A 236 -4.73 11.64 9.95
CA VAL A 236 -5.95 11.34 10.72
C VAL A 236 -7.18 11.38 9.81
N GLY A 237 -7.17 12.30 8.84
CA GLY A 237 -8.23 12.40 7.84
C GLY A 237 -8.38 11.12 7.02
N ALA A 238 -7.29 10.44 6.70
CA ALA A 238 -7.34 9.19 5.96
C ALA A 238 -8.11 8.08 6.71
N LEU A 239 -8.10 8.05 8.05
CA LEU A 239 -8.95 7.14 8.84
C LEU A 239 -10.44 7.41 8.61
N LEU A 240 -10.82 8.69 8.63
CA LEU A 240 -12.21 9.10 8.38
C LEU A 240 -12.62 8.84 6.93
N GLY A 241 -11.72 9.14 5.98
CA GLY A 241 -11.92 8.84 4.56
C GLY A 241 -12.16 7.34 4.32
N GLY A 242 -11.41 6.48 5.02
CA GLY A 242 -11.61 5.03 4.98
C GLY A 242 -13.00 4.60 5.45
N VAL A 243 -13.52 5.21 6.52
CA VAL A 243 -14.89 4.95 7.00
C VAL A 243 -15.92 5.35 5.95
N VAL A 244 -15.76 6.52 5.33
CA VAL A 244 -16.68 7.01 4.30
C VAL A 244 -16.69 6.08 3.09
N VAL A 245 -15.52 5.70 2.57
CA VAL A 245 -15.41 4.80 1.41
C VAL A 245 -16.02 3.43 1.72
N LEU A 246 -15.81 2.91 2.94
CA LEU A 246 -16.40 1.65 3.35
C LEU A 246 -17.93 1.75 3.42
N ALA A 247 -18.46 2.83 4.00
CA ALA A 247 -19.89 3.07 4.07
C ALA A 247 -20.53 3.18 2.68
N MET A 248 -19.87 3.88 1.74
CA MET A 248 -20.33 3.98 0.35
C MET A 248 -20.36 2.61 -0.34
N ARG A 249 -19.30 1.79 -0.18
CA ARG A 249 -19.27 0.41 -0.73
C ARG A 249 -20.38 -0.45 -0.17
N GLU A 250 -20.70 -0.30 1.10
CA GLU A 250 -21.75 -1.09 1.75
C GLU A 250 -23.16 -0.65 1.28
N LEU A 251 -23.38 0.64 1.15
CA LEU A 251 -24.65 1.18 0.62
C LEU A 251 -24.91 0.74 -0.81
N THR A 252 -23.89 0.75 -1.68
CA THR A 252 -24.03 0.29 -3.08
C THR A 252 -24.25 -1.22 -3.20
N ARG A 253 -23.81 -2.00 -2.22
CA ARG A 253 -24.03 -3.45 -2.20
C ARG A 253 -25.43 -3.85 -1.73
N SER A 254 -26.09 -3.00 -0.94
CA SER A 254 -27.42 -3.26 -0.38
C SER A 254 -28.57 -2.93 -1.36
N VAL A 255 -28.27 -2.30 -2.49
CA VAL A 255 -29.18 -1.97 -3.59
C VAL A 255 -29.04 -3.00 -4.71
#